data_47516c069c717e21d24e31247a90e13b
#
_entry.id   47516c069c717e21d24e31247a90e13b
#
_cell.length_a   1.000
_cell.length_b   1.000
_cell.length_c   1.000
_cell.angle_alpha   90.00
_cell.angle_beta   90.00
_cell.angle_gamma   90.00
#
_symmetry.space_group_name_H-M   'P 1'
#
loop_
_entity.id
_entity.type
_entity.pdbx_description
1 polymer ?
#
loop_
_entity_poly.entity_id
_entity_poly.type
_entity_poly.pdbx_seq_one_letter_code
_entity_poly.pdbx_strand_id
1 'polypeptide(L)'
;EDLAGVVTNPMQDAEPSKISLFAIADYAWNIKEFNEDKSWEDSFKYVDANVSEALYTIAKHTSDPAPNGHGLVLGESEEIRPLLDEFISKLNGNQEISEVGNTLVNEMDIIINACDEFIKTSTNARMVEQITPFANSLKDLATAIKSYVQAAINLEANDNESAVQNFAEGTTSYENSKSHDRLTIDGTKKAQPGSKRLVPFVEAVRDALSDEINSLVNGGEKLVLTAETNISNVYDGKIENIIDGKNDTHIWNGVYEAKDQYYQVNLSKPTTIYGVDILNGTNGKQEDTFGHAKVQYTTDGQTWE
;
A
#
# COMPACT_ATOMS: atom_id res chain seq x y z
N GLU A 1 -18.91 -39.06 -6.77
CA GLU A 1 -20.25 -38.46 -6.62
C GLU A 1 -20.66 -37.86 -7.95
N ASP A 2 -21.82 -38.29 -8.44
CA ASP A 2 -22.34 -37.87 -9.75
C ASP A 2 -23.12 -36.56 -9.59
N LEU A 3 -22.43 -35.44 -9.73
CA LEU A 3 -23.06 -34.11 -9.77
C LEU A 3 -23.62 -33.85 -11.18
N ALA A 4 -24.89 -33.46 -11.29
CA ALA A 4 -25.52 -33.11 -12.54
C ALA A 4 -25.10 -31.72 -13.07
N GLY A 5 -24.51 -30.90 -12.22
CA GLY A 5 -24.06 -29.56 -12.58
C GLY A 5 -23.54 -28.78 -11.37
N VAL A 6 -22.98 -27.63 -11.66
CA VAL A 6 -22.43 -26.67 -10.66
C VAL A 6 -23.04 -25.30 -10.90
N VAL A 7 -23.48 -24.64 -9.84
CA VAL A 7 -23.92 -23.25 -9.85
C VAL A 7 -22.95 -22.44 -8.99
N THR A 8 -22.44 -21.36 -9.52
CA THR A 8 -21.49 -20.48 -8.82
C THR A 8 -22.13 -19.11 -8.59
N ASN A 9 -21.71 -18.45 -7.52
CA ASN A 9 -22.04 -17.06 -7.24
C ASN A 9 -20.78 -16.20 -7.46
N PRO A 10 -20.66 -15.54 -8.62
CA PRO A 10 -19.48 -14.75 -8.94
C PRO A 10 -19.37 -13.50 -8.05
N MET A 11 -18.18 -12.88 -8.08
CA MET A 11 -17.95 -11.60 -7.43
C MET A 11 -18.80 -10.49 -8.03
N GLN A 12 -18.85 -9.34 -7.36
CA GLN A 12 -19.58 -8.15 -7.81
C GLN A 12 -19.17 -7.68 -9.22
N ASP A 13 -17.87 -7.71 -9.52
CA ASP A 13 -17.31 -7.28 -10.79
C ASP A 13 -17.32 -8.45 -11.79
N ALA A 14 -18.21 -8.37 -12.79
CA ALA A 14 -18.51 -9.50 -13.66
C ALA A 14 -17.36 -9.91 -14.58
N GLU A 15 -16.59 -8.95 -15.09
CA GLU A 15 -15.48 -9.27 -16.00
C GLU A 15 -14.31 -9.94 -15.29
N PRO A 16 -13.78 -9.43 -14.16
CA PRO A 16 -12.76 -10.13 -13.39
C PRO A 16 -13.21 -11.49 -12.86
N SER A 17 -14.51 -11.65 -12.56
CA SER A 17 -15.08 -12.94 -12.13
C SER A 17 -14.88 -14.07 -13.14
N LYS A 18 -14.76 -13.74 -14.43
CA LYS A 18 -14.54 -14.74 -15.49
C LYS A 18 -13.23 -15.52 -15.30
N ILE A 19 -12.23 -14.91 -14.68
CA ILE A 19 -10.96 -15.58 -14.37
C ILE A 19 -11.18 -16.77 -13.43
N SER A 20 -11.87 -16.55 -12.32
CA SER A 20 -12.21 -17.63 -11.38
C SER A 20 -13.22 -18.63 -11.94
N LEU A 21 -14.21 -18.15 -12.73
CA LEU A 21 -15.20 -19.01 -13.36
C LEU A 21 -14.59 -19.93 -14.41
N PHE A 22 -13.51 -19.51 -15.08
CA PHE A 22 -12.77 -20.34 -16.01
C PHE A 22 -12.23 -21.60 -15.32
N ALA A 23 -11.54 -21.43 -14.19
CA ALA A 23 -10.98 -22.54 -13.43
C ALA A 23 -12.06 -23.50 -12.90
N ILE A 24 -13.22 -22.97 -12.46
CA ILE A 24 -14.36 -23.80 -12.04
C ILE A 24 -14.90 -24.61 -13.21
N ALA A 25 -15.03 -24.00 -14.39
CA ALA A 25 -15.50 -24.69 -15.59
C ALA A 25 -14.49 -25.74 -16.06
N ASP A 26 -13.20 -25.41 -16.10
CA ASP A 26 -12.12 -26.34 -16.48
C ASP A 26 -12.11 -27.56 -15.56
N TYR A 27 -12.13 -27.36 -14.24
CA TYR A 27 -12.26 -28.45 -13.28
C TYR A 27 -13.52 -29.31 -13.50
N ALA A 28 -14.68 -28.67 -13.72
CA ALA A 28 -15.96 -29.40 -13.88
C ALA A 28 -15.99 -30.27 -15.13
N TRP A 29 -15.35 -29.85 -16.24
CA TRP A 29 -15.35 -30.55 -17.51
C TRP A 29 -14.18 -31.53 -17.66
N ASN A 30 -13.04 -31.31 -16.99
CA ASN A 30 -11.83 -32.08 -17.19
C ASN A 30 -11.12 -32.43 -15.88
N ILE A 31 -11.82 -33.00 -14.92
CA ILE A 31 -11.32 -33.31 -13.57
C ILE A 31 -10.00 -34.09 -13.58
N LYS A 32 -9.80 -34.98 -14.57
CA LYS A 32 -8.62 -35.85 -14.61
C LYS A 32 -7.34 -35.15 -15.04
N GLU A 33 -7.46 -34.16 -15.90
CA GLU A 33 -6.33 -33.40 -16.46
C GLU A 33 -6.25 -31.97 -15.92
N PHE A 34 -7.13 -31.63 -14.96
CA PHE A 34 -7.13 -30.30 -14.34
C PHE A 34 -5.79 -30.03 -13.64
N ASN A 35 -5.23 -28.87 -13.94
CA ASN A 35 -4.07 -28.33 -13.28
C ASN A 35 -4.36 -26.87 -12.93
N GLU A 36 -4.31 -26.55 -11.65
CA GLU A 36 -4.70 -25.25 -11.14
C GLU A 36 -3.85 -24.10 -11.71
N ASP A 37 -2.53 -24.28 -11.78
CA ASP A 37 -1.62 -23.22 -12.27
C ASP A 37 -1.86 -22.97 -13.77
N LYS A 38 -1.95 -24.06 -14.55
CA LYS A 38 -2.23 -23.93 -15.98
C LYS A 38 -3.61 -23.32 -16.24
N SER A 39 -4.63 -23.73 -15.48
CA SER A 39 -5.96 -23.17 -15.60
C SER A 39 -5.99 -21.70 -15.23
N TRP A 40 -5.24 -21.30 -14.21
CA TRP A 40 -5.05 -19.91 -13.83
C TRP A 40 -4.44 -19.09 -14.97
N GLU A 41 -3.30 -19.50 -15.52
CA GLU A 41 -2.64 -18.81 -16.63
C GLU A 41 -3.51 -18.75 -17.89
N ASP A 42 -4.16 -19.85 -18.27
CA ASP A 42 -5.00 -19.90 -19.45
C ASP A 42 -6.25 -19.01 -19.33
N SER A 43 -6.77 -18.79 -18.11
CA SER A 43 -7.93 -17.94 -17.88
C SER A 43 -7.75 -16.51 -18.41
N PHE A 44 -6.56 -15.93 -18.26
CA PHE A 44 -6.27 -14.58 -18.74
C PHE A 44 -6.30 -14.49 -20.26
N LYS A 45 -5.81 -15.51 -20.96
CA LYS A 45 -5.85 -15.59 -22.44
C LYS A 45 -7.27 -15.66 -22.96
N TYR A 46 -8.17 -16.37 -22.26
CA TYR A 46 -9.57 -16.49 -22.64
C TYR A 46 -10.40 -15.23 -22.31
N VAL A 47 -10.02 -14.50 -21.26
CA VAL A 47 -10.73 -13.29 -20.86
C VAL A 47 -10.33 -12.09 -21.72
N ASP A 48 -9.05 -11.88 -21.97
CA ASP A 48 -8.54 -10.84 -22.90
C ASP A 48 -7.16 -11.22 -23.43
N ALA A 49 -7.13 -11.85 -24.60
CA ALA A 49 -5.91 -12.34 -25.22
C ALA A 49 -4.90 -11.23 -25.56
N ASN A 50 -5.36 -9.97 -25.75
CA ASN A 50 -4.48 -8.88 -26.16
C ASN A 50 -3.59 -8.38 -25.02
N VAL A 51 -4.04 -8.57 -23.78
CA VAL A 51 -3.37 -8.07 -22.57
C VAL A 51 -3.21 -9.15 -21.50
N SER A 52 -3.21 -10.42 -21.91
CA SER A 52 -3.20 -11.56 -20.98
C SER A 52 -2.04 -11.52 -20.01
N GLU A 53 -0.82 -11.21 -20.45
CA GLU A 53 0.39 -11.11 -19.62
C GLU A 53 0.31 -9.91 -18.66
N ALA A 54 -0.16 -8.77 -19.15
CA ALA A 54 -0.34 -7.58 -18.32
C ALA A 54 -1.39 -7.80 -17.23
N LEU A 55 -2.53 -8.40 -17.60
CA LEU A 55 -3.61 -8.70 -16.66
C LEU A 55 -3.19 -9.77 -15.63
N TYR A 56 -2.43 -10.77 -16.05
CA TYR A 56 -1.85 -11.78 -15.16
C TYR A 56 -0.89 -11.13 -14.15
N THR A 57 -0.01 -10.24 -14.62
CA THR A 57 0.91 -9.50 -13.74
C THR A 57 0.14 -8.67 -12.72
N ILE A 58 -0.90 -7.92 -13.12
CA ILE A 58 -1.74 -7.17 -12.18
C ILE A 58 -2.39 -8.11 -11.17
N ALA A 59 -2.93 -9.24 -11.62
CA ALA A 59 -3.65 -10.19 -10.76
C ALA A 59 -2.75 -10.82 -9.69
N LYS A 60 -1.48 -11.16 -10.00
CA LYS A 60 -0.52 -11.70 -9.03
C LYS A 60 -0.29 -10.78 -7.83
N HIS A 61 -0.42 -9.47 -8.03
CA HIS A 61 -0.21 -8.47 -6.99
C HIS A 61 -1.51 -7.96 -6.36
N THR A 62 -2.67 -8.49 -6.79
CA THR A 62 -4.00 -8.08 -6.30
C THR A 62 -4.86 -9.24 -5.82
N SER A 63 -4.39 -10.47 -5.92
CA SER A 63 -5.20 -11.68 -5.67
C SER A 63 -5.23 -12.12 -4.20
N ASP A 64 -5.16 -11.19 -3.26
CA ASP A 64 -5.32 -11.51 -1.84
C ASP A 64 -6.75 -11.22 -1.37
N PRO A 65 -7.61 -12.25 -1.25
CA PRO A 65 -8.88 -12.03 -0.58
C PRO A 65 -8.64 -11.75 0.90
N ALA A 66 -9.42 -10.85 1.47
CA ALA A 66 -9.45 -10.65 2.92
C ALA A 66 -9.69 -12.01 3.61
N PRO A 67 -9.20 -12.21 4.84
CA PRO A 67 -9.50 -13.40 5.61
C PRO A 67 -11.01 -13.67 5.60
N ASN A 68 -11.41 -14.78 5.03
CA ASN A 68 -12.81 -15.19 4.95
C ASN A 68 -13.09 -16.35 5.90
N GLY A 69 -14.35 -16.60 6.20
CA GLY A 69 -14.77 -17.67 7.10
C GLY A 69 -14.47 -19.09 6.59
N HIS A 70 -13.97 -19.23 5.37
CA HIS A 70 -13.59 -20.52 4.77
C HIS A 70 -12.09 -20.84 4.93
N GLY A 71 -11.31 -19.94 5.52
CA GLY A 71 -9.90 -20.15 5.80
C GLY A 71 -8.98 -20.16 4.57
N LEU A 72 -9.48 -19.81 3.39
CA LEU A 72 -8.67 -19.70 2.18
C LEU A 72 -7.83 -18.41 2.23
N VAL A 73 -6.52 -18.57 2.24
CA VAL A 73 -5.57 -17.48 2.13
C VAL A 73 -4.76 -17.72 0.87
N LEU A 74 -5.06 -16.96 -0.18
CA LEU A 74 -4.26 -16.97 -1.41
C LEU A 74 -3.01 -16.11 -1.23
N GLY A 75 -1.93 -16.50 -1.91
CA GLY A 75 -0.70 -15.72 -1.97
C GLY A 75 -0.89 -14.43 -2.76
N GLU A 76 -0.07 -13.44 -2.43
CA GLU A 76 0.04 -12.18 -3.17
C GLU A 76 1.52 -11.88 -3.32
N SER A 77 1.96 -11.57 -4.55
CA SER A 77 3.36 -11.21 -4.84
C SER A 77 4.38 -12.28 -4.40
N GLU A 78 3.99 -13.55 -4.37
CA GLU A 78 4.82 -14.64 -3.83
C GLU A 78 6.10 -14.87 -4.64
N GLU A 79 6.09 -14.59 -5.93
CA GLU A 79 7.27 -14.75 -6.80
C GLU A 79 8.39 -13.79 -6.43
N ILE A 80 8.03 -12.55 -6.05
CA ILE A 80 9.01 -11.53 -5.67
C ILE A 80 9.25 -11.46 -4.16
N ARG A 81 8.51 -12.23 -3.37
CA ARG A 81 8.65 -12.25 -1.90
C ARG A 81 10.09 -12.46 -1.43
N PRO A 82 10.85 -13.45 -1.95
CA PRO A 82 12.24 -13.65 -1.50
C PRO A 82 13.12 -12.41 -1.72
N LEU A 83 12.86 -11.68 -2.81
CA LEU A 83 13.59 -10.45 -3.16
C LEU A 83 13.24 -9.30 -2.20
N LEU A 84 11.94 -9.16 -1.84
CA LEU A 84 11.49 -8.17 -0.85
C LEU A 84 12.11 -8.45 0.53
N ASP A 85 12.08 -9.72 0.96
CA ASP A 85 12.60 -10.16 2.25
C ASP A 85 14.14 -9.97 2.31
N GLU A 86 14.86 -10.28 1.24
CA GLU A 86 16.31 -10.08 1.15
C GLU A 86 16.68 -8.60 1.25
N PHE A 87 15.98 -7.72 0.50
CA PHE A 87 16.25 -6.29 0.52
C PHE A 87 16.09 -5.71 1.93
N ILE A 88 14.98 -5.98 2.61
CA ILE A 88 14.73 -5.50 3.98
C ILE A 88 15.77 -6.06 4.96
N SER A 89 16.14 -7.34 4.83
CA SER A 89 17.15 -7.95 5.69
C SER A 89 18.52 -7.27 5.54
N LYS A 90 18.93 -6.99 4.31
CA LYS A 90 20.20 -6.30 4.02
C LYS A 90 20.17 -4.85 4.46
N LEU A 91 19.08 -4.13 4.19
CA LEU A 91 18.89 -2.73 4.60
C LEU A 91 19.01 -2.59 6.13
N ASN A 92 18.27 -3.40 6.89
CA ASN A 92 18.31 -3.38 8.35
C ASN A 92 19.65 -3.87 8.92
N GLY A 93 20.36 -4.72 8.17
CA GLY A 93 21.68 -5.23 8.54
C GLY A 93 22.85 -4.32 8.12
N ASN A 94 22.60 -3.14 7.54
CA ASN A 94 23.60 -2.25 6.95
C ASN A 94 24.56 -2.99 5.98
N GLN A 95 24.00 -3.88 5.15
CA GLN A 95 24.73 -4.62 4.12
C GLN A 95 24.52 -3.96 2.76
N GLU A 96 25.38 -4.29 1.79
CA GLU A 96 25.24 -3.81 0.40
C GLU A 96 23.89 -4.20 -0.20
N ILE A 97 23.14 -3.20 -0.67
CA ILE A 97 21.78 -3.36 -1.19
C ILE A 97 21.66 -3.10 -2.70
N SER A 98 22.68 -2.54 -3.34
CA SER A 98 22.61 -2.07 -4.73
C SER A 98 22.18 -3.16 -5.71
N GLU A 99 22.68 -4.40 -5.60
CA GLU A 99 22.32 -5.49 -6.53
C GLU A 99 20.86 -5.90 -6.38
N VAL A 100 20.45 -6.23 -5.16
CA VAL A 100 19.07 -6.65 -4.85
C VAL A 100 18.08 -5.51 -5.11
N GLY A 101 18.48 -4.28 -4.79
CA GLY A 101 17.66 -3.08 -5.03
C GLY A 101 17.44 -2.80 -6.50
N ASN A 102 18.47 -2.90 -7.34
CA ASN A 102 18.32 -2.75 -8.79
C ASN A 102 17.43 -3.84 -9.40
N THR A 103 17.48 -5.06 -8.88
CA THR A 103 16.56 -6.13 -9.29
C THR A 103 15.12 -5.77 -8.91
N LEU A 104 14.88 -5.27 -7.70
CA LEU A 104 13.55 -4.79 -7.28
C LEU A 104 13.03 -3.63 -8.13
N VAL A 105 13.89 -2.67 -8.47
CA VAL A 105 13.52 -1.56 -9.38
C VAL A 105 13.01 -2.11 -10.71
N ASN A 106 13.68 -3.11 -11.29
CA ASN A 106 13.25 -3.73 -12.53
C ASN A 106 11.90 -4.47 -12.38
N GLU A 107 11.68 -5.17 -11.27
CA GLU A 107 10.38 -5.81 -11.00
C GLU A 107 9.26 -4.77 -10.88
N MET A 108 9.51 -3.64 -10.22
CA MET A 108 8.53 -2.56 -10.15
C MET A 108 8.23 -1.96 -11.53
N ASP A 109 9.24 -1.83 -12.40
CA ASP A 109 9.02 -1.39 -13.78
C ASP A 109 8.17 -2.38 -14.60
N ILE A 110 8.31 -3.68 -14.37
CA ILE A 110 7.43 -4.69 -14.99
C ILE A 110 5.99 -4.48 -14.55
N ILE A 111 5.74 -4.27 -13.26
CA ILE A 111 4.39 -4.01 -12.72
C ILE A 111 3.80 -2.72 -13.30
N ILE A 112 4.57 -1.63 -13.30
CA ILE A 112 4.14 -0.32 -13.82
C ILE A 112 3.76 -0.44 -15.29
N ASN A 113 4.62 -1.08 -16.10
CA ASN A 113 4.37 -1.27 -17.52
C ASN A 113 3.15 -2.16 -17.80
N ALA A 114 2.94 -3.20 -17.01
CA ALA A 114 1.77 -4.06 -17.11
C ALA A 114 0.46 -3.28 -16.84
N CYS A 115 0.45 -2.42 -15.81
CA CYS A 115 -0.70 -1.57 -15.52
C CYS A 115 -1.02 -0.61 -16.68
N ASP A 116 0.00 0.04 -17.24
CA ASP A 116 -0.16 0.95 -18.36
C ASP A 116 -0.59 0.22 -19.65
N GLU A 117 0.01 -0.94 -19.95
CA GLU A 117 -0.36 -1.76 -21.09
C GLU A 117 -1.81 -2.22 -21.01
N PHE A 118 -2.23 -2.74 -19.86
CA PHE A 118 -3.61 -3.17 -19.65
C PHE A 118 -4.60 -2.04 -19.92
N ILE A 119 -4.42 -0.88 -19.28
CA ILE A 119 -5.34 0.25 -19.42
C ILE A 119 -5.40 0.75 -20.85
N LYS A 120 -4.26 0.78 -21.56
CA LYS A 120 -4.15 1.35 -22.91
C LYS A 120 -4.59 0.39 -24.00
N THR A 121 -4.38 -0.92 -23.82
CA THR A 121 -4.40 -1.89 -24.93
C THR A 121 -5.58 -2.90 -24.82
N SER A 122 -6.15 -3.08 -23.63
CA SER A 122 -7.32 -3.97 -23.47
C SER A 122 -8.48 -3.54 -24.36
N THR A 123 -9.06 -4.50 -25.06
CA THR A 123 -10.24 -4.29 -25.90
C THR A 123 -11.56 -4.54 -25.17
N ASN A 124 -11.49 -5.05 -23.95
CA ASN A 124 -12.64 -5.26 -23.08
C ASN A 124 -12.91 -4.01 -22.22
N ALA A 125 -13.67 -3.06 -22.75
CA ALA A 125 -13.94 -1.78 -22.10
C ALA A 125 -14.52 -1.94 -20.67
N ARG A 126 -15.31 -3.00 -20.42
CA ARG A 126 -15.89 -3.23 -19.10
C ARG A 126 -14.87 -3.79 -18.10
N MET A 127 -13.94 -4.62 -18.57
CA MET A 127 -12.80 -5.08 -17.77
C MET A 127 -11.92 -3.88 -17.40
N VAL A 128 -11.63 -3.00 -18.36
CA VAL A 128 -10.89 -1.76 -18.12
C VAL A 128 -11.57 -0.92 -17.05
N GLU A 129 -12.87 -0.67 -17.16
CA GLU A 129 -13.63 0.09 -16.17
C GLU A 129 -13.49 -0.51 -14.75
N GLN A 130 -13.62 -1.83 -14.62
CA GLN A 130 -13.62 -2.52 -13.32
C GLN A 130 -12.24 -2.66 -12.70
N ILE A 131 -11.18 -2.81 -13.50
CA ILE A 131 -9.81 -3.06 -13.03
C ILE A 131 -8.97 -1.76 -12.93
N THR A 132 -9.28 -0.71 -13.69
CA THR A 132 -8.47 0.53 -13.71
C THR A 132 -8.20 1.11 -12.32
N PRO A 133 -9.14 1.16 -11.35
CA PRO A 133 -8.84 1.67 -10.02
C PRO A 133 -7.73 0.86 -9.32
N PHE A 134 -7.75 -0.46 -9.48
CA PHE A 134 -6.71 -1.35 -8.92
C PHE A 134 -5.39 -1.22 -9.66
N ALA A 135 -5.42 -1.14 -11.00
CA ALA A 135 -4.22 -0.96 -11.81
C ALA A 135 -3.51 0.37 -11.52
N ASN A 136 -4.26 1.46 -11.40
CA ASN A 136 -3.70 2.76 -11.03
C ASN A 136 -3.12 2.76 -9.60
N SER A 137 -3.85 2.20 -8.64
CA SER A 137 -3.36 2.07 -7.27
C SER A 137 -2.09 1.20 -7.19
N LEU A 138 -2.05 0.07 -7.91
CA LEU A 138 -0.87 -0.80 -7.99
C LEU A 138 0.31 -0.11 -8.67
N LYS A 139 0.06 0.63 -9.74
CA LYS A 139 1.08 1.41 -10.44
C LYS A 139 1.72 2.45 -9.52
N ASP A 140 0.90 3.21 -8.80
CA ASP A 140 1.41 4.22 -7.86
C ASP A 140 2.15 3.55 -6.69
N LEU A 141 1.67 2.41 -6.18
CA LEU A 141 2.36 1.64 -5.15
C LEU A 141 3.72 1.10 -5.63
N ALA A 142 3.78 0.54 -6.85
CA ALA A 142 5.03 0.09 -7.46
C ALA A 142 6.01 1.26 -7.70
N THR A 143 5.49 2.43 -8.11
CA THR A 143 6.30 3.64 -8.25
C THR A 143 6.86 4.09 -6.89
N ALA A 144 6.06 4.02 -5.83
CA ALA A 144 6.51 4.34 -4.48
C ALA A 144 7.63 3.40 -4.01
N ILE A 145 7.46 2.09 -4.20
CA ILE A 145 8.48 1.10 -3.87
C ILE A 145 9.77 1.37 -4.64
N LYS A 146 9.67 1.56 -5.96
CA LYS A 146 10.81 1.89 -6.82
C LYS A 146 11.56 3.10 -6.30
N SER A 147 10.85 4.19 -6.00
CA SER A 147 11.46 5.44 -5.56
C SER A 147 12.12 5.31 -4.18
N TYR A 148 11.50 4.64 -3.21
CA TYR A 148 12.14 4.40 -1.92
C TYR A 148 13.36 3.46 -2.00
N VAL A 149 13.30 2.40 -2.82
CA VAL A 149 14.46 1.53 -3.07
C VAL A 149 15.60 2.32 -3.72
N GLN A 150 15.30 3.20 -4.67
CA GLN A 150 16.29 4.09 -5.27
C GLN A 150 16.86 5.09 -4.26
N ALA A 151 16.03 5.62 -3.36
CA ALA A 151 16.52 6.47 -2.27
C ALA A 151 17.52 5.73 -1.38
N ALA A 152 17.25 4.49 -1.03
CA ALA A 152 18.18 3.65 -0.25
C ALA A 152 19.51 3.41 -0.99
N ILE A 153 19.46 3.06 -2.28
CA ILE A 153 20.66 2.87 -3.12
C ILE A 153 21.47 4.17 -3.20
N ASN A 154 20.81 5.31 -3.34
CA ASN A 154 21.50 6.61 -3.41
C ASN A 154 22.15 6.99 -2.08
N LEU A 155 21.52 6.67 -0.92
CA LEU A 155 22.16 6.82 0.40
C LEU A 155 23.43 5.96 0.51
N GLU A 156 23.36 4.70 0.09
CA GLU A 156 24.54 3.81 0.06
C GLU A 156 25.67 4.39 -0.81
N ALA A 157 25.32 5.02 -1.93
CA ALA A 157 26.26 5.68 -2.83
C ALA A 157 26.72 7.09 -2.35
N ASN A 158 26.22 7.60 -1.22
CA ASN A 158 26.40 8.96 -0.73
C ASN A 158 25.88 10.05 -1.69
N ASP A 159 24.92 9.73 -2.56
CA ASP A 159 24.19 10.70 -3.38
C ASP A 159 22.95 11.20 -2.61
N ASN A 160 23.21 12.05 -1.65
CA ASN A 160 22.20 12.54 -0.71
C ASN A 160 21.10 13.37 -1.40
N GLU A 161 21.42 14.12 -2.46
CA GLU A 161 20.44 14.93 -3.18
C GLU A 161 19.42 14.04 -3.89
N SER A 162 19.88 13.05 -4.67
CA SER A 162 19.01 12.10 -5.34
C SER A 162 18.23 11.22 -4.34
N ALA A 163 18.84 10.89 -3.19
CA ALA A 163 18.17 10.14 -2.13
C ALA A 163 16.94 10.90 -1.58
N VAL A 164 17.10 12.17 -1.24
CA VAL A 164 16.01 13.03 -0.75
C VAL A 164 14.92 13.20 -1.82
N GLN A 165 15.30 13.42 -3.09
CA GLN A 165 14.35 13.56 -4.18
C GLN A 165 13.52 12.28 -4.38
N ASN A 166 14.18 11.11 -4.44
CA ASN A 166 13.50 9.84 -4.61
C ASN A 166 12.61 9.49 -3.41
N PHE A 167 13.03 9.82 -2.19
CA PHE A 167 12.20 9.63 -1.01
C PHE A 167 10.92 10.48 -1.07
N ALA A 168 11.01 11.73 -1.51
CA ALA A 168 9.84 12.61 -1.68
C ALA A 168 8.89 12.10 -2.76
N GLU A 169 9.41 11.61 -3.90
CA GLU A 169 8.63 10.98 -4.95
C GLU A 169 7.94 9.71 -4.45
N GLY A 170 8.66 8.87 -3.70
CA GLY A 170 8.11 7.67 -3.05
C GLY A 170 6.93 8.00 -2.14
N THR A 171 7.06 9.04 -1.31
CA THR A 171 5.99 9.50 -0.42
C THR A 171 4.76 9.95 -1.21
N THR A 172 4.95 10.77 -2.24
CA THR A 172 3.86 11.26 -3.08
C THR A 172 3.15 10.10 -3.78
N SER A 173 3.89 9.17 -4.35
CA SER A 173 3.33 8.01 -5.05
C SER A 173 2.60 7.07 -4.09
N TYR A 174 3.12 6.87 -2.88
CA TYR A 174 2.45 6.05 -1.87
C TYR A 174 1.11 6.66 -1.44
N GLU A 175 1.03 7.96 -1.23
CA GLU A 175 -0.24 8.63 -0.93
C GLU A 175 -1.21 8.56 -2.12
N ASN A 176 -0.73 8.72 -3.35
CA ASN A 176 -1.55 8.56 -4.54
C ASN A 176 -2.13 7.14 -4.63
N SER A 177 -1.37 6.10 -4.28
CA SER A 177 -1.85 4.71 -4.32
C SER A 177 -3.10 4.49 -3.46
N LYS A 178 -3.26 5.23 -2.38
CA LYS A 178 -4.41 5.19 -1.46
C LYS A 178 -5.63 5.98 -1.96
N SER A 179 -5.50 6.79 -3.01
CA SER A 179 -6.51 7.74 -3.46
C SER A 179 -7.55 7.16 -4.42
N HIS A 180 -7.26 6.02 -5.06
CA HIS A 180 -8.08 5.47 -6.14
C HIS A 180 -9.40 4.87 -5.65
N ASP A 181 -10.50 5.47 -6.08
CA ASP A 181 -11.85 5.05 -5.73
C ASP A 181 -12.37 3.98 -6.70
N ARG A 182 -13.05 2.98 -6.17
CA ARG A 182 -13.86 2.01 -6.91
C ARG A 182 -15.30 2.04 -6.45
N LEU A 183 -16.23 1.89 -7.38
CA LEU A 183 -17.64 1.77 -7.05
C LEU A 183 -17.95 0.31 -6.64
N THR A 184 -18.67 0.16 -5.54
CA THR A 184 -19.17 -1.14 -5.06
C THR A 184 -20.68 -1.06 -4.79
N ILE A 185 -21.31 -2.20 -4.57
CA ILE A 185 -22.73 -2.25 -4.19
C ILE A 185 -23.02 -1.49 -2.88
N ASP A 186 -22.02 -1.40 -1.99
CA ASP A 186 -22.10 -0.71 -0.70
C ASP A 186 -21.61 0.75 -0.77
N GLY A 187 -21.42 1.30 -1.97
CA GLY A 187 -20.90 2.64 -2.20
C GLY A 187 -19.45 2.66 -2.67
N THR A 188 -18.81 3.81 -2.52
CA THR A 188 -17.42 4.01 -2.94
C THR A 188 -16.46 3.46 -1.89
N LYS A 189 -15.49 2.67 -2.33
CA LYS A 189 -14.37 2.15 -1.50
C LYS A 189 -13.04 2.42 -2.19
N LYS A 190 -11.94 2.35 -1.46
CA LYS A 190 -10.61 2.45 -2.04
C LYS A 190 -10.17 1.12 -2.66
N ALA A 191 -9.46 1.20 -3.78
CA ALA A 191 -8.73 0.05 -4.31
C ALA A 191 -7.47 -0.16 -3.48
N GLN A 192 -7.22 -1.38 -3.03
CA GLN A 192 -6.12 -1.72 -2.13
C GLN A 192 -5.37 -2.97 -2.60
N PRO A 193 -4.68 -2.91 -3.77
CA PRO A 193 -3.79 -3.99 -4.20
C PRO A 193 -2.55 -4.04 -3.30
N GLY A 194 -1.86 -5.17 -3.29
CA GLY A 194 -0.57 -5.28 -2.62
C GLY A 194 -0.63 -5.25 -1.08
N SER A 195 -1.82 -5.35 -0.50
CA SER A 195 -2.05 -5.13 0.94
C SER A 195 -1.32 -6.11 1.85
N LYS A 196 -0.96 -7.28 1.34
CA LYS A 196 -0.31 -8.34 2.13
C LYS A 196 1.22 -8.29 2.08
N ARG A 197 1.80 -7.87 0.97
CA ARG A 197 3.26 -7.88 0.76
C ARG A 197 3.82 -6.51 0.39
N LEU A 198 3.26 -5.88 -0.64
CA LEU A 198 3.84 -4.65 -1.18
C LEU A 198 3.63 -3.46 -0.23
N VAL A 199 2.45 -3.35 0.39
CA VAL A 199 2.17 -2.28 1.37
C VAL A 199 3.06 -2.41 2.61
N PRO A 200 3.14 -3.55 3.31
CA PRO A 200 4.07 -3.70 4.43
C PRO A 200 5.53 -3.47 4.04
N PHE A 201 5.94 -3.86 2.82
CA PHE A 201 7.29 -3.64 2.34
C PHE A 201 7.59 -2.15 2.15
N VAL A 202 6.73 -1.42 1.43
CA VAL A 202 6.94 0.02 1.18
C VAL A 202 7.00 0.82 2.48
N GLU A 203 6.16 0.47 3.45
CA GLU A 203 6.16 1.09 4.77
C GLU A 203 7.46 0.80 5.53
N ALA A 204 7.93 -0.46 5.52
CA ALA A 204 9.18 -0.82 6.17
C ALA A 204 10.40 -0.13 5.57
N VAL A 205 10.47 0.02 4.24
CA VAL A 205 11.57 0.76 3.59
C VAL A 205 11.50 2.26 3.93
N ARG A 206 10.32 2.87 3.82
CA ARG A 206 10.10 4.28 4.20
C ARG A 206 10.58 4.54 5.63
N ASP A 207 10.14 3.72 6.57
CA ASP A 207 10.44 3.90 7.98
C ASP A 207 11.95 3.73 8.27
N ALA A 208 12.60 2.76 7.61
CA ALA A 208 14.05 2.56 7.74
C ALA A 208 14.87 3.76 7.24
N LEU A 209 14.39 4.50 6.23
CA LEU A 209 15.11 5.64 5.65
C LEU A 209 14.77 6.98 6.31
N SER A 210 13.63 7.07 7.00
CA SER A 210 13.06 8.34 7.45
C SER A 210 14.00 9.17 8.33
N ASP A 211 14.69 8.56 9.27
CA ASP A 211 15.60 9.28 10.20
C ASP A 211 16.80 9.89 9.45
N GLU A 212 17.40 9.16 8.52
CA GLU A 212 18.53 9.63 7.73
C GLU A 212 18.14 10.73 6.76
N ILE A 213 17.05 10.53 6.00
CA ILE A 213 16.51 11.56 5.10
C ILE A 213 16.14 12.83 5.87
N ASN A 214 15.47 12.71 7.02
CA ASN A 214 15.15 13.86 7.85
C ASN A 214 16.40 14.58 8.35
N SER A 215 17.45 13.86 8.70
CA SER A 215 18.75 14.45 9.07
C SER A 215 19.35 15.23 7.91
N LEU A 216 19.37 14.67 6.70
CA LEU A 216 19.91 15.33 5.51
C LEU A 216 19.16 16.62 5.18
N VAL A 217 17.83 16.58 5.15
CA VAL A 217 16.99 17.76 4.88
C VAL A 217 17.18 18.86 5.92
N ASN A 218 17.52 18.50 7.16
CA ASN A 218 17.72 19.43 8.26
C ASN A 218 19.19 19.83 8.50
N GLY A 219 20.07 19.57 7.56
CA GLY A 219 21.48 19.97 7.66
C GLY A 219 22.28 19.15 8.68
N GLY A 220 21.92 17.90 8.89
CA GLY A 220 22.56 16.96 9.80
C GLY A 220 22.07 17.03 11.26
N GLU A 221 21.05 17.85 11.54
CA GLU A 221 20.47 17.94 12.87
C GLU A 221 19.22 17.06 13.00
N LYS A 222 19.16 16.27 14.05
CA LYS A 222 17.95 15.52 14.39
C LYS A 222 16.86 16.49 14.84
N LEU A 223 15.66 16.36 14.25
CA LEU A 223 14.50 17.12 14.73
C LEU A 223 14.10 16.64 16.12
N VAL A 224 13.86 17.58 17.00
CA VAL A 224 13.23 17.30 18.29
C VAL A 224 11.76 17.62 18.18
N LEU A 225 10.93 16.62 18.45
CA LEU A 225 9.48 16.74 18.46
C LEU A 225 9.00 16.92 19.90
N THR A 226 8.01 17.77 20.10
CA THR A 226 7.23 17.83 21.34
C THR A 226 5.75 17.80 21.01
N ALA A 227 4.94 17.25 21.89
CA ALA A 227 3.51 17.14 21.67
C ALA A 227 2.73 17.83 22.80
N GLU A 228 1.61 18.43 22.45
CA GLU A 228 0.69 19.05 23.40
C GLU A 228 -0.77 18.91 22.99
N THR A 229 -1.67 19.08 23.92
CA THR A 229 -3.12 19.08 23.70
C THR A 229 -3.81 20.02 24.68
N ASN A 230 -4.93 20.59 24.30
CA ASN A 230 -5.81 21.33 25.21
C ASN A 230 -6.86 20.46 25.89
N ILE A 231 -6.86 19.15 25.64
CA ILE A 231 -7.79 18.23 26.28
C ILE A 231 -7.22 17.87 27.65
N SER A 232 -7.83 18.36 28.71
CA SER A 232 -7.30 18.24 30.08
C SER A 232 -7.42 16.86 30.69
N ASN A 233 -8.32 16.02 30.19
CA ASN A 233 -8.52 14.67 30.69
C ASN A 233 -7.65 13.67 29.90
N VAL A 234 -6.89 12.85 30.60
CA VAL A 234 -6.20 11.69 30.03
C VAL A 234 -6.68 10.47 30.80
N TYR A 235 -7.41 9.59 30.14
CA TYR A 235 -7.93 8.36 30.72
C TYR A 235 -6.86 7.27 30.72
N ASP A 236 -6.11 7.14 29.62
CA ASP A 236 -5.03 6.17 29.47
C ASP A 236 -3.95 6.69 28.50
N GLY A 237 -2.71 6.23 28.70
CA GLY A 237 -1.58 6.65 27.91
C GLY A 237 -1.04 8.03 28.30
N LYS A 238 -0.32 8.67 27.39
CA LYS A 238 0.27 10.01 27.59
C LYS A 238 0.47 10.71 26.23
N ILE A 239 0.61 12.03 26.28
CA ILE A 239 0.72 12.83 25.03
C ILE A 239 1.95 12.50 24.20
N GLU A 240 3.08 12.15 24.82
CA GLU A 240 4.30 11.81 24.12
C GLU A 240 4.17 10.56 23.27
N ASN A 241 3.16 9.72 23.51
CA ASN A 241 2.91 8.51 22.72
C ASN A 241 2.50 8.82 21.26
N ILE A 242 2.01 10.04 20.98
CA ILE A 242 1.66 10.42 19.59
C ILE A 242 2.88 10.70 18.71
N ILE A 243 4.07 10.76 19.29
CA ILE A 243 5.34 11.07 18.61
C ILE A 243 6.46 10.09 18.92
N ASP A 244 6.17 8.95 19.55
CA ASP A 244 7.21 7.99 19.96
C ASP A 244 7.56 6.95 18.89
N GLY A 245 6.90 7.01 17.73
CA GLY A 245 7.14 6.13 16.58
C GLY A 245 6.62 4.70 16.77
N LYS A 246 5.71 4.45 17.71
CA LYS A 246 5.18 3.13 18.01
C LYS A 246 3.68 3.06 17.73
N ASN A 247 3.25 2.02 17.06
CA ASN A 247 1.84 1.80 16.72
C ASN A 247 1.04 1.10 17.84
N ASP A 248 1.70 0.66 18.90
CA ASP A 248 1.10 -0.03 20.06
C ASP A 248 0.97 0.87 21.30
N THR A 249 1.39 2.13 21.20
CA THR A 249 1.21 3.17 22.23
C THR A 249 0.12 4.14 21.80
N HIS A 250 -0.51 4.80 22.77
CA HIS A 250 -1.61 5.73 22.50
C HIS A 250 -1.74 6.81 23.55
N ILE A 251 -2.59 7.78 23.30
CA ILE A 251 -3.24 8.63 24.28
C ILE A 251 -4.76 8.46 24.13
N TRP A 252 -5.46 8.23 25.21
CA TRP A 252 -6.91 8.18 25.25
C TRP A 252 -7.47 9.15 26.29
N ASN A 253 -8.21 10.12 25.82
CA ASN A 253 -8.74 11.16 26.68
C ASN A 253 -10.05 10.75 27.39
N GLY A 254 -10.80 9.77 26.86
CA GLY A 254 -12.03 9.25 27.46
C GLY A 254 -13.14 10.32 27.54
N VAL A 255 -13.12 11.30 26.65
CA VAL A 255 -14.13 12.36 26.54
C VAL A 255 -14.68 12.42 25.14
N TYR A 256 -15.93 12.90 25.00
CA TYR A 256 -16.49 13.16 23.68
C TYR A 256 -15.80 14.34 23.02
N GLU A 257 -15.69 14.26 21.68
CA GLU A 257 -15.15 15.35 20.87
C GLU A 257 -15.91 16.66 21.11
N ALA A 258 -15.15 17.72 21.23
CA ALA A 258 -15.68 19.07 21.33
C ALA A 258 -14.97 20.00 20.35
N LYS A 259 -15.67 21.05 19.94
CA LYS A 259 -15.10 22.06 19.07
C LYS A 259 -13.86 22.68 19.70
N ASP A 260 -12.86 22.97 18.87
CA ASP A 260 -11.61 23.61 19.23
C ASP A 260 -10.68 22.75 20.13
N GLN A 261 -10.93 21.44 20.25
CA GLN A 261 -9.99 20.48 20.79
C GLN A 261 -8.90 20.17 19.76
N TYR A 262 -7.66 19.99 20.22
CA TYR A 262 -6.53 19.65 19.35
C TYR A 262 -5.50 18.75 20.01
N TYR A 263 -4.77 18.06 19.15
CA TYR A 263 -3.43 17.52 19.41
C TYR A 263 -2.47 18.26 18.51
N GLN A 264 -1.37 18.73 19.06
CA GLN A 264 -0.36 19.51 18.32
C GLN A 264 1.01 18.88 18.49
N VAL A 265 1.73 18.77 17.40
CA VAL A 265 3.13 18.37 17.36
C VAL A 265 3.96 19.59 16.97
N ASN A 266 4.92 19.94 17.82
CA ASN A 266 5.84 21.05 17.57
C ASN A 266 7.20 20.49 17.13
N LEU A 267 7.74 21.03 16.04
CA LEU A 267 9.08 20.73 15.56
C LEU A 267 10.05 21.78 16.09
N SER A 268 11.27 21.37 16.45
CA SER A 268 12.30 22.26 17.00
C SER A 268 12.71 23.40 16.07
N LYS A 269 12.43 23.28 14.77
CA LYS A 269 12.63 24.32 13.74
C LYS A 269 11.70 24.12 12.56
N PRO A 270 11.40 25.18 11.77
CA PRO A 270 10.67 25.00 10.50
C PRO A 270 11.44 24.05 9.58
N THR A 271 10.71 23.07 9.03
CA THR A 271 11.29 22.05 8.12
C THR A 271 10.27 21.65 7.07
N THR A 272 10.74 21.09 5.97
CA THR A 272 9.87 20.49 4.97
C THR A 272 9.29 19.19 5.51
N ILE A 273 7.97 19.05 5.46
CA ILE A 273 7.24 17.83 5.81
C ILE A 273 6.74 17.21 4.51
N TYR A 274 7.07 15.95 4.27
CA TYR A 274 6.62 15.21 3.07
C TYR A 274 5.31 14.45 3.29
N GLY A 275 4.97 14.16 4.54
CA GLY A 275 3.73 13.48 4.90
C GLY A 275 3.53 13.45 6.41
N VAL A 276 2.29 13.18 6.81
CA VAL A 276 1.89 12.96 8.20
C VAL A 276 0.99 11.74 8.23
N ASP A 277 1.42 10.69 8.91
CA ASP A 277 0.60 9.52 9.17
C ASP A 277 -0.06 9.66 10.55
N ILE A 278 -1.37 9.52 10.60
CA ILE A 278 -2.14 9.59 11.84
C ILE A 278 -2.81 8.25 12.08
N LEU A 279 -2.31 7.51 13.07
CA LEU A 279 -2.98 6.31 13.53
C LEU A 279 -4.07 6.70 14.55
N ASN A 280 -5.32 6.34 14.23
CA ASN A 280 -6.50 6.73 14.98
C ASN A 280 -7.39 5.51 15.26
N GLY A 281 -7.90 5.38 16.49
CA GLY A 281 -8.74 4.26 16.93
C GLY A 281 -8.00 3.22 17.78
N THR A 282 -8.74 2.19 18.21
CA THR A 282 -8.23 1.16 19.11
C THR A 282 -7.99 -0.16 18.38
N ASN A 283 -6.74 -0.64 18.31
CA ASN A 283 -6.36 -1.99 17.85
C ASN A 283 -7.03 -2.43 16.53
N GLY A 284 -7.08 -1.54 15.53
CA GLY A 284 -7.71 -1.83 14.24
C GLY A 284 -9.23 -1.87 14.25
N LYS A 285 -9.87 -1.47 15.35
CA LYS A 285 -11.31 -1.27 15.42
C LYS A 285 -11.64 0.18 15.08
N GLN A 286 -12.79 0.40 14.47
CA GLN A 286 -13.31 1.75 14.17
C GLN A 286 -13.99 2.39 15.40
N GLU A 287 -13.64 1.94 16.59
CA GLU A 287 -14.12 2.48 17.85
C GLU A 287 -13.14 3.55 18.35
N ASP A 288 -13.63 4.58 19.01
CA ASP A 288 -12.83 5.68 19.57
C ASP A 288 -12.01 6.47 18.53
N THR A 289 -12.58 6.65 17.35
CA THR A 289 -11.99 7.45 16.27
C THR A 289 -12.51 8.89 16.26
N PHE A 290 -11.74 9.81 15.69
CA PHE A 290 -12.24 11.16 15.43
C PHE A 290 -13.37 11.12 14.40
N GLY A 291 -14.54 11.68 14.75
CA GLY A 291 -15.66 11.82 13.82
C GLY A 291 -15.39 12.86 12.74
N HIS A 292 -14.87 14.02 13.14
CA HIS A 292 -14.51 15.11 12.25
C HIS A 292 -13.25 15.80 12.76
N ALA A 293 -12.14 15.69 12.02
CA ALA A 293 -10.90 16.35 12.33
C ALA A 293 -10.35 17.10 11.11
N LYS A 294 -9.56 18.13 11.35
CA LYS A 294 -8.76 18.82 10.33
C LYS A 294 -7.29 18.67 10.69
N VAL A 295 -6.48 18.43 9.71
CA VAL A 295 -5.02 18.55 9.84
C VAL A 295 -4.66 19.96 9.37
N GLN A 296 -3.94 20.69 10.19
CA GLN A 296 -3.49 22.06 9.90
C GLN A 296 -2.03 22.19 10.25
N TYR A 297 -1.33 23.10 9.62
CA TYR A 297 0.06 23.41 9.94
C TYR A 297 0.25 24.92 10.13
N THR A 298 1.33 25.30 10.80
CA THR A 298 1.77 26.67 10.97
C THR A 298 3.28 26.77 10.98
N THR A 299 3.82 27.87 10.48
CA THR A 299 5.24 28.19 10.53
C THR A 299 5.57 29.29 11.55
N ASP A 300 4.55 30.00 12.05
CA ASP A 300 4.68 31.13 12.97
C ASP A 300 3.97 30.92 14.34
N GLY A 301 3.26 29.79 14.49
CA GLY A 301 2.48 29.47 15.68
C GLY A 301 1.21 30.31 15.88
N GLN A 302 0.85 31.13 14.89
CA GLN A 302 -0.31 32.04 14.97
C GLN A 302 -1.31 31.83 13.83
N THR A 303 -0.81 31.62 12.61
CA THR A 303 -1.63 31.44 11.43
C THR A 303 -1.65 29.96 11.06
N TRP A 304 -2.82 29.35 11.07
CA TRP A 304 -3.01 27.92 10.77
C TRP A 304 -3.67 27.74 9.40
N GLU A 305 -3.07 26.89 8.55
CA GLU A 305 -3.53 26.56 7.20
C GLU A 305 -4.01 25.11 7.10
#